data_cd5c1b53a019ef1d272f91adb0edf61a
#
_entry.id   cd5c1b53a019ef1d272f91adb0edf61a
#
_cell.length_a   1.000
_cell.length_b   1.000
_cell.length_c   1.000
_cell.angle_alpha   90.00
_cell.angle_beta   90.00
_cell.angle_gamma   90.00
#
_symmetry.space_group_name_H-M   'P 1'
#
loop_
_entity.id
_entity.type
_entity.pdbx_description
1 polymer ?
#
loop_
_entity_poly.entity_id
_entity_poly.type
_entity_poly.pdbx_seq_one_letter_code
_entity_poly.pdbx_strand_id
1 'polypeptide(L)'
;MPAQNNACPVGEKEVCLNGCICLPDLEPMLGSLPDDVHQIAAPALALWLTQARADAASAGIQPIPAHIREQLLRWYDPSVLDAAHYKVSDDGQFNAATAMLQNPDVGAVTLIDIILFRDAQTAEQNIALWAHELKHVQQYQEWGVEGFAQRYTQDFNAVEAPAYAIQAEVRRSLREGLIGK
;
A
#
# COMPACT_ATOMS: atom_id res chain seq x y z
N MET A 1 -33.17 -22.85 7.76
CA MET A 1 -33.00 -21.43 8.07
C MET A 1 -32.80 -20.71 6.76
N PRO A 2 -33.59 -19.67 6.40
CA PRO A 2 -33.42 -18.99 5.13
C PRO A 2 -32.14 -18.15 5.14
N ALA A 3 -31.37 -18.22 4.04
CA ALA A 3 -30.25 -17.37 3.77
C ALA A 3 -30.70 -15.90 3.76
N GLN A 4 -30.11 -15.06 4.58
CA GLN A 4 -30.32 -13.62 4.53
C GLN A 4 -29.63 -13.12 3.25
N ASN A 5 -30.43 -12.76 2.24
CA ASN A 5 -29.99 -11.95 1.13
C ASN A 5 -29.67 -10.55 1.67
N ASN A 6 -28.40 -10.31 2.01
CA ASN A 6 -27.91 -8.96 2.24
C ASN A 6 -27.65 -8.29 0.88
N ALA A 7 -28.73 -7.95 0.19
CA ALA A 7 -28.61 -7.08 -0.96
C ALA A 7 -28.27 -5.66 -0.47
N CYS A 8 -27.34 -4.99 -1.15
CA CYS A 8 -27.00 -3.60 -0.84
C CYS A 8 -28.23 -2.68 -0.95
N PRO A 9 -28.25 -1.56 -0.20
CA PRO A 9 -29.28 -0.54 -0.32
C PRO A 9 -29.43 -0.04 -1.77
N VAL A 10 -30.61 0.51 -2.07
CA VAL A 10 -30.87 1.08 -3.40
C VAL A 10 -29.89 2.21 -3.69
N GLY A 11 -29.15 2.13 -4.79
CA GLY A 11 -28.09 3.06 -5.18
C GLY A 11 -26.69 2.63 -4.76
N GLU A 12 -26.56 1.41 -4.23
CA GLU A 12 -25.24 0.82 -3.91
C GLU A 12 -25.06 -0.51 -4.66
N LYS A 13 -23.82 -0.79 -5.04
CA LYS A 13 -23.38 -2.01 -5.70
C LYS A 13 -22.51 -2.84 -4.78
N GLU A 14 -22.77 -4.13 -4.72
CA GLU A 14 -21.96 -5.06 -3.95
C GLU A 14 -20.63 -5.34 -4.68
N VAL A 15 -19.52 -5.09 -4.00
CA VAL A 15 -18.18 -5.41 -4.48
C VAL A 15 -17.57 -6.44 -3.54
N CYS A 16 -17.28 -7.62 -4.07
CA CYS A 16 -16.73 -8.76 -3.31
C CYS A 16 -15.30 -9.07 -3.77
N LEU A 17 -14.33 -8.97 -2.86
CA LEU A 17 -12.95 -9.45 -3.08
C LEU A 17 -12.58 -10.57 -2.10
N ASN A 18 -12.52 -10.32 -0.79
CA ASN A 18 -12.42 -11.34 0.27
C ASN A 18 -13.48 -11.12 1.36
N GLY A 19 -14.49 -10.36 1.04
CA GLY A 19 -15.66 -9.95 1.79
C GLY A 19 -16.45 -9.04 0.87
N CYS A 20 -17.77 -8.96 1.06
CA CYS A 20 -18.61 -8.10 0.24
C CYS A 20 -18.88 -6.79 0.99
N ILE A 21 -18.67 -5.67 0.33
CA ILE A 21 -18.99 -4.33 0.81
C ILE A 21 -19.95 -3.65 -0.17
N CYS A 22 -20.84 -2.82 0.33
CA CYS A 22 -21.70 -1.99 -0.48
C CYS A 22 -21.01 -0.65 -0.75
N LEU A 23 -20.85 -0.32 -2.02
CA LEU A 23 -20.31 0.97 -2.47
C LEU A 23 -21.39 1.72 -3.26
N PRO A 24 -21.41 3.07 -3.22
CA PRO A 24 -22.30 3.85 -4.06
C PRO A 24 -22.20 3.42 -5.52
N ASP A 25 -23.35 3.13 -6.15
CA ASP A 25 -23.38 2.83 -7.57
C ASP A 25 -23.22 4.13 -8.37
N LEU A 26 -22.02 4.33 -8.87
CA LEU A 26 -21.67 5.49 -9.68
C LEU A 26 -21.97 5.30 -11.18
N GLU A 27 -22.33 4.09 -11.61
CA GLU A 27 -22.65 3.80 -13.01
C GLU A 27 -23.76 4.71 -13.58
N PRO A 28 -24.84 5.04 -12.84
CA PRO A 28 -25.84 5.96 -13.37
C PRO A 28 -25.36 7.39 -13.58
N MET A 29 -24.32 7.81 -12.87
CA MET A 29 -23.73 9.15 -12.98
C MET A 29 -22.61 9.22 -14.04
N LEU A 30 -22.00 8.08 -14.36
CA LEU A 30 -20.79 8.02 -15.17
C LEU A 30 -21.05 7.65 -16.63
N GLY A 31 -22.26 7.18 -16.99
CA GLY A 31 -22.56 6.69 -18.34
C GLY A 31 -21.58 5.59 -18.77
N SER A 32 -21.81 4.90 -19.86
CA SER A 32 -20.89 3.89 -20.40
C SER A 32 -19.53 4.55 -20.73
N LEU A 33 -18.55 4.40 -19.84
CA LEU A 33 -17.22 4.98 -19.99
C LEU A 33 -16.27 3.98 -20.65
N PRO A 34 -15.81 4.27 -21.88
CA PRO A 34 -14.56 3.71 -22.38
C PRO A 34 -13.40 4.52 -21.78
N ASP A 35 -12.25 3.94 -21.61
CA ASP A 35 -10.91 4.51 -21.32
C ASP A 35 -10.75 5.66 -20.29
N ASP A 36 -11.78 6.46 -19.98
CA ASP A 36 -11.72 7.60 -19.07
C ASP A 36 -11.84 7.22 -17.57
N VAL A 37 -12.17 5.96 -17.26
CA VAL A 37 -12.32 5.47 -15.86
C VAL A 37 -11.04 5.68 -15.06
N HIS A 38 -9.87 5.52 -15.72
CA HIS A 38 -8.57 5.75 -15.08
C HIS A 38 -8.35 7.21 -14.67
N GLN A 39 -8.90 8.16 -15.42
CA GLN A 39 -8.78 9.59 -15.11
C GLN A 39 -9.61 10.00 -13.89
N ILE A 40 -10.70 9.30 -13.60
CA ILE A 40 -11.55 9.58 -12.42
C ILE A 40 -11.05 8.81 -11.20
N ALA A 41 -10.51 7.62 -11.38
CA ALA A 41 -10.02 6.78 -10.30
C ALA A 41 -8.75 7.37 -9.63
N ALA A 42 -7.84 7.94 -10.40
CA ALA A 42 -6.57 8.45 -9.89
C ALA A 42 -6.72 9.60 -8.87
N PRO A 43 -7.52 10.66 -9.11
CA PRO A 43 -7.76 11.71 -8.11
C PRO A 43 -8.43 11.18 -6.84
N ALA A 44 -9.36 10.25 -6.97
CA ALA A 44 -10.02 9.63 -5.83
C ALA A 44 -9.04 8.80 -4.99
N LEU A 45 -8.17 8.04 -5.63
CA LEU A 45 -7.10 7.30 -4.95
C LEU A 45 -6.12 8.25 -4.26
N ALA A 46 -5.69 9.34 -4.90
CA ALA A 46 -4.79 10.32 -4.30
C ALA A 46 -5.39 10.99 -3.06
N LEU A 47 -6.66 11.35 -3.12
CA LEU A 47 -7.38 11.91 -1.98
C LEU A 47 -7.47 10.91 -0.82
N TRP A 48 -7.85 9.67 -1.13
CA TRP A 48 -7.91 8.61 -0.13
C TRP A 48 -6.55 8.34 0.51
N LEU A 49 -5.47 8.24 -0.27
CA LEU A 49 -4.10 8.06 0.23
C LEU A 49 -3.69 9.16 1.20
N THR A 50 -4.00 10.41 0.86
CA THR A 50 -3.71 11.57 1.71
C THR A 50 -4.44 11.49 3.04
N GLN A 51 -5.73 11.14 3.02
CA GLN A 51 -6.53 10.98 4.22
C GLN A 51 -6.06 9.79 5.07
N ALA A 52 -5.86 8.63 4.45
CA ALA A 52 -5.41 7.42 5.14
C ALA A 52 -4.03 7.60 5.78
N ARG A 53 -3.14 8.33 5.10
CA ARG A 53 -1.83 8.72 5.67
C ARG A 53 -1.99 9.63 6.90
N ALA A 54 -2.88 10.62 6.84
CA ALA A 54 -3.13 11.52 7.97
C ALA A 54 -3.70 10.76 9.18
N ASP A 55 -4.63 9.84 8.93
CA ASP A 55 -5.22 8.99 9.97
C ASP A 55 -4.15 8.07 10.60
N ALA A 56 -3.29 7.46 9.79
CA ALA A 56 -2.18 6.65 10.28
C ALA A 56 -1.21 7.46 11.15
N ALA A 57 -0.85 8.67 10.72
CA ALA A 57 0.04 9.56 11.46
C ALA A 57 -0.54 9.98 12.82
N SER A 58 -1.85 10.26 12.88
CA SER A 58 -2.52 10.69 14.12
C SER A 58 -2.54 9.59 15.19
N ALA A 59 -2.50 8.34 14.79
CA ALA A 59 -2.49 7.18 15.69
C ALA A 59 -1.09 6.81 16.24
N GLY A 60 -0.06 7.57 15.87
CA GLY A 60 1.32 7.37 16.29
C GLY A 60 2.13 6.52 15.32
N ILE A 61 3.24 7.06 14.86
CA ILE A 61 4.19 6.43 13.93
C ILE A 61 5.58 6.39 14.55
N GLN A 62 6.43 5.52 14.04
CA GLN A 62 7.80 5.32 14.49
C GLN A 62 8.78 5.42 13.32
N PRO A 63 10.02 5.88 13.53
CA PRO A 63 11.06 5.80 12.52
C PRO A 63 11.44 4.34 12.26
N ILE A 64 12.05 4.07 11.11
CA ILE A 64 12.56 2.73 10.77
C ILE A 64 13.47 2.22 11.89
N PRO A 65 13.31 0.97 12.36
CA PRO A 65 14.20 0.39 13.36
C PRO A 65 15.66 0.44 12.89
N ALA A 66 16.59 0.82 13.79
CA ALA A 66 17.99 1.06 13.44
C ALA A 66 18.64 -0.13 12.70
N HIS A 67 18.40 -1.35 13.16
CA HIS A 67 18.95 -2.56 12.55
C HIS A 67 18.39 -2.85 11.14
N ILE A 68 17.15 -2.44 10.85
CA ILE A 68 16.56 -2.50 9.50
C ILE A 68 17.20 -1.43 8.61
N ARG A 69 17.25 -0.20 9.13
CA ARG A 69 17.83 0.95 8.42
C ARG A 69 19.28 0.70 7.99
N GLU A 70 20.11 0.21 8.88
CA GLU A 70 21.52 -0.10 8.61
C GLU A 70 21.69 -1.11 7.46
N GLN A 71 20.86 -2.14 7.42
CA GLN A 71 20.91 -3.16 6.39
C GLN A 71 20.44 -2.63 5.03
N LEU A 72 19.52 -1.65 5.01
CA LEU A 72 18.94 -1.12 3.77
C LEU A 72 19.69 0.08 3.19
N LEU A 73 20.65 0.67 3.90
CA LEU A 73 21.53 1.75 3.39
C LEU A 73 22.28 1.37 2.10
N ARG A 74 22.40 0.09 1.80
CA ARG A 74 23.03 -0.40 0.57
C ARG A 74 22.18 -0.19 -0.68
N TRP A 75 20.85 -0.14 -0.52
CA TRP A 75 19.90 -0.08 -1.63
C TRP A 75 19.13 1.23 -1.71
N TYR A 76 19.09 1.97 -0.61
CA TYR A 76 18.32 3.21 -0.51
C TYR A 76 19.17 4.38 -0.06
N ASP A 77 18.94 5.53 -0.70
CA ASP A 77 19.46 6.79 -0.23
C ASP A 77 18.99 7.07 1.21
N PRO A 78 19.84 7.67 2.07
CA PRO A 78 19.42 8.09 3.40
C PRO A 78 18.13 8.94 3.42
N SER A 79 17.91 9.77 2.40
CA SER A 79 16.71 10.60 2.30
C SER A 79 15.39 9.81 2.21
N VAL A 80 15.40 8.64 1.56
CA VAL A 80 14.24 7.72 1.52
C VAL A 80 14.01 7.10 2.89
N LEU A 81 15.09 6.64 3.51
CA LEU A 81 15.04 6.00 4.83
C LEU A 81 14.63 6.97 5.95
N ASP A 82 15.06 8.23 5.86
CA ASP A 82 14.74 9.26 6.84
C ASP A 82 13.30 9.79 6.71
N ALA A 83 12.73 9.74 5.51
CA ALA A 83 11.34 10.10 5.27
C ALA A 83 10.35 9.03 5.74
N ALA A 84 10.74 7.76 5.65
CA ALA A 84 9.84 6.65 5.93
C ALA A 84 9.60 6.46 7.43
N HIS A 85 8.34 6.27 7.78
CA HIS A 85 7.87 5.89 9.10
C HIS A 85 7.07 4.60 9.04
N TYR A 86 6.81 3.99 10.18
CA TYR A 86 5.97 2.80 10.22
C TYR A 86 5.07 2.77 11.44
N LYS A 87 4.10 1.93 11.38
CA LYS A 87 3.33 1.46 12.56
C LYS A 87 2.86 0.01 12.33
N VAL A 88 2.65 -0.69 13.42
CA VAL A 88 1.86 -1.91 13.41
C VAL A 88 0.40 -1.50 13.49
N SER A 89 -0.35 -1.85 12.46
CA SER A 89 -1.74 -1.42 12.31
C SER A 89 -2.70 -2.40 12.96
N ASP A 90 -3.87 -1.90 13.38
CA ASP A 90 -5.00 -2.78 13.66
C ASP A 90 -5.56 -3.40 12.36
N ASP A 91 -6.29 -4.49 12.50
CA ASP A 91 -6.83 -5.23 11.35
C ASP A 91 -7.75 -4.39 10.46
N GLY A 92 -8.50 -3.45 11.03
CA GLY A 92 -9.43 -2.60 10.28
C GLY A 92 -8.71 -1.64 9.33
N GLN A 93 -7.72 -0.90 9.82
CA GLN A 93 -6.95 0.04 9.01
C GLN A 93 -6.11 -0.69 7.95
N PHE A 94 -5.47 -1.79 8.33
CA PHE A 94 -4.67 -2.59 7.42
C PHE A 94 -5.51 -3.18 6.28
N ASN A 95 -6.65 -3.78 6.60
CA ASN A 95 -7.53 -4.39 5.60
C ASN A 95 -8.12 -3.36 4.64
N ALA A 96 -8.48 -2.17 5.13
CA ALA A 96 -8.94 -1.08 4.27
C ALA A 96 -7.86 -0.64 3.28
N ALA A 97 -6.61 -0.49 3.75
CA ALA A 97 -5.49 -0.10 2.92
C ALA A 97 -5.14 -1.17 1.86
N THR A 98 -5.07 -2.44 2.25
CA THR A 98 -4.80 -3.55 1.32
C THR A 98 -5.90 -3.72 0.27
N ALA A 99 -7.16 -3.52 0.65
CA ALA A 99 -8.28 -3.58 -0.29
C ALA A 99 -8.23 -2.44 -1.30
N MET A 100 -7.98 -1.21 -0.84
CA MET A 100 -7.95 -0.03 -1.71
C MET A 100 -6.78 -0.07 -2.69
N LEU A 101 -5.61 -0.51 -2.26
CA LEU A 101 -4.42 -0.64 -3.10
C LEU A 101 -4.33 -1.99 -3.82
N GLN A 102 -5.36 -2.84 -3.73
CA GLN A 102 -5.37 -4.18 -4.34
C GLN A 102 -4.07 -4.97 -4.05
N ASN A 103 -3.42 -4.67 -2.92
CA ASN A 103 -2.14 -5.24 -2.57
C ASN A 103 -2.31 -6.74 -2.23
N PRO A 104 -1.70 -7.66 -3.01
CA PRO A 104 -1.74 -9.08 -2.70
C PRO A 104 -0.83 -9.43 -1.50
N ASP A 105 0.09 -8.53 -1.13
CA ASP A 105 0.98 -8.75 0.01
C ASP A 105 0.22 -8.54 1.32
N VAL A 106 0.15 -9.59 2.09
CA VAL A 106 -0.64 -9.63 3.32
C VAL A 106 0.15 -9.18 4.56
N GLY A 107 1.37 -8.71 4.39
CA GLY A 107 2.30 -8.38 5.48
C GLY A 107 2.46 -6.88 5.75
N ALA A 108 2.45 -6.05 4.73
CA ALA A 108 2.62 -4.61 4.83
C ALA A 108 1.95 -3.85 3.68
N VAL A 109 1.76 -2.55 3.83
CA VAL A 109 1.26 -1.63 2.80
C VAL A 109 1.76 -0.22 3.06
N THR A 110 2.14 0.49 2.00
CA THR A 110 2.67 1.86 2.10
C THR A 110 1.62 2.92 1.77
N LEU A 111 1.43 3.84 2.70
CA LEU A 111 0.62 5.06 2.56
C LEU A 111 1.57 6.27 2.50
N ILE A 112 2.02 6.63 1.31
CA ILE A 112 2.94 7.74 1.01
C ILE A 112 4.32 7.53 1.67
N ASP A 113 4.48 7.91 2.93
CA ASP A 113 5.71 7.81 3.74
C ASP A 113 5.52 6.96 5.01
N ILE A 114 4.34 6.39 5.19
CA ILE A 114 4.01 5.54 6.33
C ILE A 114 3.75 4.10 5.86
N ILE A 115 4.52 3.17 6.40
CA ILE A 115 4.37 1.75 6.14
C ILE A 115 3.55 1.13 7.27
N LEU A 116 2.39 0.58 6.92
CA LEU A 116 1.56 -0.18 7.85
C LEU A 116 1.99 -1.64 7.81
N PHE A 117 2.41 -2.19 8.93
CA PHE A 117 2.65 -3.62 9.08
C PHE A 117 1.47 -4.30 9.77
N ARG A 118 1.14 -5.50 9.33
CA ARG A 118 0.09 -6.30 9.94
C ARG A 118 0.42 -6.71 11.37
N ASP A 119 1.69 -7.02 11.64
CA ASP A 119 2.16 -7.48 12.94
C ASP A 119 3.59 -7.01 13.25
N ALA A 120 3.92 -6.99 14.54
CA ALA A 120 5.20 -6.53 15.03
C ALA A 120 6.37 -7.43 14.58
N GLN A 121 6.17 -8.72 14.49
CA GLN A 121 7.22 -9.66 14.08
C GLN A 121 7.65 -9.39 12.63
N THR A 122 6.70 -9.16 11.75
CA THR A 122 6.98 -8.80 10.34
C THR A 122 7.73 -7.48 10.27
N ALA A 123 7.31 -6.46 11.03
CA ALA A 123 7.98 -5.17 11.10
C ALA A 123 9.42 -5.26 11.62
N GLU A 124 9.70 -6.14 12.56
CA GLU A 124 11.02 -6.27 13.17
C GLU A 124 11.99 -7.16 12.39
N GLN A 125 11.50 -8.10 11.60
CA GLN A 125 12.32 -9.19 11.05
C GLN A 125 12.33 -9.29 9.52
N ASN A 126 11.33 -8.77 8.82
CA ASN A 126 11.21 -8.98 7.38
C ASN A 126 11.86 -7.87 6.56
N ILE A 127 13.21 -7.85 6.53
CA ILE A 127 14.01 -6.85 5.81
C ILE A 127 13.67 -6.78 4.32
N ALA A 128 13.38 -7.92 3.70
CA ALA A 128 13.04 -7.97 2.29
C ALA A 128 11.68 -7.29 2.00
N LEU A 129 10.71 -7.41 2.91
CA LEU A 129 9.44 -6.71 2.81
C LEU A 129 9.63 -5.20 3.04
N TRP A 130 10.47 -4.80 3.99
CA TRP A 130 10.86 -3.40 4.16
C TRP A 130 11.42 -2.81 2.86
N ALA A 131 12.27 -3.55 2.16
CA ALA A 131 12.80 -3.09 0.87
C ALA A 131 11.70 -2.90 -0.18
N HIS A 132 10.70 -3.78 -0.22
CA HIS A 132 9.53 -3.62 -1.08
C HIS A 132 8.79 -2.32 -0.78
N GLU A 133 8.40 -2.14 0.48
CA GLU A 133 7.60 -0.99 0.90
C GLU A 133 8.35 0.35 0.76
N LEU A 134 9.65 0.37 1.03
CA LEU A 134 10.50 1.54 0.81
C LEU A 134 10.60 1.92 -0.67
N LYS A 135 10.45 0.98 -1.58
CA LYS A 135 10.37 1.30 -3.01
C LYS A 135 9.15 2.14 -3.32
N HIS A 136 8.03 1.86 -2.68
CA HIS A 136 6.85 2.70 -2.81
C HIS A 136 7.04 4.09 -2.18
N VAL A 137 7.70 4.20 -1.03
CA VAL A 137 8.08 5.51 -0.46
C VAL A 137 8.91 6.31 -1.46
N GLN A 138 9.91 5.68 -2.09
CA GLN A 138 10.72 6.30 -3.13
C GLN A 138 9.87 6.74 -4.34
N GLN A 139 8.95 5.91 -4.80
CA GLN A 139 8.04 6.24 -5.89
C GLN A 139 7.14 7.43 -5.56
N TYR A 140 6.64 7.53 -4.32
CA TYR A 140 5.89 8.70 -3.88
C TYR A 140 6.76 9.97 -3.84
N GLN A 141 8.02 9.88 -3.45
CA GLN A 141 8.95 11.01 -3.50
C GLN A 141 9.24 11.47 -4.93
N GLU A 142 9.38 10.53 -5.85
CA GLU A 142 9.69 10.81 -7.26
C GLU A 142 8.49 11.37 -8.04
N TRP A 143 7.29 10.85 -7.78
CA TRP A 143 6.11 11.12 -8.60
C TRP A 143 5.07 12.00 -7.91
N GLY A 144 5.16 12.19 -6.60
CA GLY A 144 4.10 12.75 -5.78
C GLY A 144 2.92 11.80 -5.64
N VAL A 145 1.97 12.16 -4.77
CA VAL A 145 0.80 11.32 -4.50
C VAL A 145 -0.10 11.19 -5.73
N GLU A 146 -0.33 12.28 -6.44
CA GLU A 146 -1.15 12.30 -7.66
C GLU A 146 -0.50 11.49 -8.78
N GLY A 147 0.81 11.69 -9.00
CA GLY A 147 1.57 10.94 -10.00
C GLY A 147 1.66 9.46 -9.70
N PHE A 148 1.76 9.06 -8.42
CA PHE A 148 1.68 7.67 -8.01
C PHE A 148 0.28 7.11 -8.31
N ALA A 149 -0.77 7.78 -7.86
CA ALA A 149 -2.14 7.34 -8.06
C ALA A 149 -2.48 7.16 -9.56
N GLN A 150 -2.02 8.08 -10.40
CA GLN A 150 -2.21 7.99 -11.84
C GLN A 150 -1.53 6.74 -12.43
N ARG A 151 -0.25 6.51 -12.10
CA ARG A 151 0.50 5.35 -12.59
C ARG A 151 -0.09 4.04 -12.07
N TYR A 152 -0.47 4.01 -10.80
CA TYR A 152 -1.02 2.85 -10.13
C TYR A 152 -2.36 2.41 -10.75
N THR A 153 -3.24 3.37 -11.06
CA THR A 153 -4.52 3.08 -11.71
C THR A 153 -4.38 2.73 -13.20
N GLN A 154 -3.34 3.23 -13.87
CA GLN A 154 -3.06 2.92 -15.27
C GLN A 154 -2.40 1.55 -15.45
N ASP A 155 -1.40 1.24 -14.65
CA ASP A 155 -0.65 -0.01 -14.73
C ASP A 155 -0.06 -0.38 -13.35
N PHE A 156 -0.87 -1.04 -12.55
CA PHE A 156 -0.48 -1.59 -11.25
C PHE A 156 0.80 -2.41 -11.33
N ASN A 157 0.93 -3.29 -12.34
CA ASN A 157 2.07 -4.18 -12.44
C ASN A 157 3.38 -3.42 -12.70
N ALA A 158 3.33 -2.33 -13.47
CA ALA A 158 4.51 -1.50 -13.70
C ALA A 158 4.98 -0.76 -12.43
N VAL A 159 4.07 -0.43 -11.53
CA VAL A 159 4.40 0.18 -10.23
C VAL A 159 4.98 -0.85 -9.27
N GLU A 160 4.41 -2.04 -9.22
CA GLU A 160 4.82 -3.12 -8.31
C GLU A 160 6.10 -3.84 -8.74
N ALA A 161 6.35 -4.01 -10.04
CA ALA A 161 7.49 -4.79 -10.54
C ALA A 161 8.85 -4.36 -9.96
N PRO A 162 9.19 -3.06 -9.84
CA PRO A 162 10.44 -2.61 -9.20
C PRO A 162 10.49 -2.95 -7.70
N ALA A 163 9.36 -2.94 -6.99
CA ALA A 163 9.29 -3.28 -5.58
C ALA A 163 9.53 -4.77 -5.35
N TYR A 164 8.94 -5.63 -6.16
CA TYR A 164 9.23 -7.07 -6.13
C TYR A 164 10.67 -7.40 -6.54
N ALA A 165 11.23 -6.66 -7.49
CA ALA A 165 12.62 -6.86 -7.92
C ALA A 165 13.61 -6.60 -6.77
N ILE A 166 13.48 -5.46 -6.07
CA ILE A 166 14.35 -5.13 -4.94
C ILE A 166 14.12 -6.09 -3.76
N GLN A 167 12.88 -6.48 -3.48
CA GLN A 167 12.55 -7.49 -2.46
C GLN A 167 13.28 -8.82 -2.73
N ALA A 168 13.28 -9.28 -3.98
CA ALA A 168 13.95 -10.52 -4.37
C ALA A 168 15.48 -10.39 -4.24
N GLU A 169 16.05 -9.25 -4.59
CA GLU A 169 17.48 -8.98 -4.46
C GLU A 169 17.94 -8.98 -2.99
N VAL A 170 17.22 -8.26 -2.12
CA VAL A 170 17.50 -8.23 -0.69
C VAL A 170 17.38 -9.63 -0.08
N ARG A 171 16.32 -10.36 -0.42
CA ARG A 171 16.14 -11.77 0.04
C ARG A 171 17.28 -12.66 -0.38
N ARG A 172 17.81 -12.52 -1.60
CA ARG A 172 18.99 -13.25 -2.08
C ARG A 172 20.22 -12.89 -1.27
N SER A 173 20.50 -11.60 -1.07
CA SER A 173 21.65 -11.10 -0.29
C SER A 173 21.64 -11.58 1.16
N LEU A 174 20.47 -11.65 1.78
CA LEU A 174 20.30 -12.24 3.13
C LEU A 174 20.68 -13.71 3.18
N ARG A 175 20.27 -14.48 2.18
CA ARG A 175 20.60 -15.92 2.10
C ARG A 175 22.09 -16.16 1.85
N GLU A 176 22.74 -15.28 1.10
CA GLU A 176 24.19 -15.35 0.80
C GLU A 176 25.06 -14.83 1.95
N GLY A 177 24.45 -14.32 3.05
CA GLY A 177 25.14 -13.79 4.21
C GLY A 177 25.90 -12.48 3.95
N LEU A 178 25.49 -11.75 2.90
CA LEU A 178 26.09 -10.45 2.52
C LEU A 178 25.56 -9.29 3.36
N ILE A 179 24.49 -9.51 4.11
CA ILE A 179 23.89 -8.59 5.09
C ILE A 179 23.42 -9.39 6.30
N GLY A 180 23.30 -8.75 7.46
CA GLY A 180 22.77 -9.39 8.68
C GLY A 180 23.84 -9.95 9.62
N LYS A 181 25.11 -9.50 9.49
CA LYS A 181 26.14 -9.73 10.52
C LYS A 181 26.47 -8.44 11.26
#